data_adec2d3c8ba831618925e88f62a5098d
#
_entry.id   adec2d3c8ba831618925e88f62a5098d
#
_cell.length_a   1.000
_cell.length_b   1.000
_cell.length_c   1.000
_cell.angle_alpha   90.00
_cell.angle_beta   90.00
_cell.angle_gamma   90.00
#
_symmetry.space_group_name_H-M   'P 1'
#
loop_
_entity.id
_entity.type
_entity.pdbx_description
1 polymer ?
#
loop_
_entity_poly.entity_id
_entity_poly.type
_entity_poly.pdbx_seq_one_letter_code
_entity_poly.pdbx_strand_id
1 'polypeptide(L)'
;MSNQKKIYIADDETNIRLGIKTFLEGAGYAVEDFENGDLLLEAYRNSPADLVVLDVMMPGSNGFIVCKELRKISTVPIIMLTARDSDLDYATGLDLGSDDYLTKPFSPMALTMRVKAIFRRIEMTLKGDVNGEQN
;
A
#
# COMPACT_ATOMS: atom_id res chain seq x y z
N MET A 1 5.74 22.42 -7.78
CA MET A 1 5.89 21.66 -7.71
C MET A 1 5.69 20.76 -6.82
N SER A 2 5.07 20.12 -6.91
CA SER A 2 4.78 19.25 -5.86
C SER A 2 5.40 17.91 -6.01
N ASN A 3 6.12 17.53 -5.02
CA ASN A 3 6.64 16.17 -4.94
C ASN A 3 5.73 15.31 -4.07
N GLN A 4 4.45 15.64 -4.10
CA GLN A 4 3.48 14.93 -3.28
C GLN A 4 3.38 13.49 -3.73
N LYS A 5 3.58 12.56 -2.80
CA LYS A 5 3.46 11.14 -3.08
C LYS A 5 2.00 10.75 -3.22
N LYS A 6 1.73 9.87 -4.16
CA LYS A 6 0.37 9.41 -4.45
C LYS A 6 0.16 7.99 -3.92
N ILE A 7 -0.91 7.80 -3.19
CA ILE A 7 -1.24 6.51 -2.57
C ILE A 7 -2.61 6.06 -3.05
N TYR A 8 -2.71 4.79 -3.46
CA TYR A 8 -3.99 4.18 -3.80
C TYR A 8 -4.40 3.22 -2.69
N ILE A 9 -5.68 3.23 -2.35
CA ILE A 9 -6.24 2.35 -1.31
C ILE A 9 -7.40 1.57 -1.91
N ALA A 10 -7.43 0.25 -1.70
CA ALA A 10 -8.60 -0.56 -2.02
C ALA A 10 -9.09 -1.25 -0.75
N ASP A 11 -10.34 -1.01 -0.40
CA ASP A 11 -10.99 -1.59 0.77
C ASP A 11 -12.49 -1.46 0.55
N ASP A 12 -13.24 -2.55 0.75
CA ASP A 12 -14.69 -2.52 0.51
C ASP A 12 -15.46 -1.91 1.68
N GLU A 13 -14.82 -1.71 2.83
CA GLU A 13 -15.47 -1.07 3.97
C GLU A 13 -15.27 0.43 3.89
N THR A 14 -16.36 1.13 3.58
CA THR A 14 -16.32 2.57 3.34
C THR A 14 -15.72 3.35 4.50
N ASN A 15 -16.14 3.04 5.73
CA ASN A 15 -15.68 3.79 6.89
C ASN A 15 -14.16 3.63 7.10
N ILE A 16 -13.66 2.41 6.92
CA ILE A 16 -12.23 2.16 7.05
C ILE A 16 -11.47 2.88 5.96
N ARG A 17 -11.95 2.76 4.74
CA ARG A 17 -11.30 3.38 3.58
C ARG A 17 -11.21 4.90 3.73
N LEU A 18 -12.31 5.53 4.14
CA LEU A 18 -12.34 6.98 4.29
C LEU A 18 -11.50 7.44 5.49
N GLY A 19 -11.46 6.65 6.55
CA GLY A 19 -10.61 6.96 7.69
C GLY A 19 -9.14 6.95 7.31
N ILE A 20 -8.72 5.94 6.56
CA ILE A 20 -7.34 5.86 6.08
C ILE A 20 -7.03 7.06 5.19
N LYS A 21 -7.93 7.36 4.26
CA LYS A 21 -7.71 8.47 3.34
C LYS A 21 -7.54 9.78 4.09
N THR A 22 -8.39 10.03 5.08
CA THR A 22 -8.32 11.26 5.85
C THR A 22 -6.96 11.41 6.54
N PHE A 23 -6.49 10.34 7.18
CA PHE A 23 -5.22 10.40 7.89
C PHE A 23 -4.04 10.58 6.94
N LEU A 24 -4.05 9.88 5.81
CA LEU A 24 -2.95 9.99 4.87
C LEU A 24 -2.94 11.36 4.19
N GLU A 25 -4.10 11.89 3.86
CA GLU A 25 -4.16 13.25 3.31
C GLU A 25 -3.69 14.28 4.32
N GLY A 26 -4.05 14.08 5.59
CA GLY A 26 -3.57 14.95 6.65
C GLY A 26 -2.07 14.91 6.82
N ALA A 27 -1.43 13.81 6.42
CA ALA A 27 0.02 13.67 6.49
C ALA A 27 0.72 14.22 5.25
N GLY A 28 -0.04 14.73 4.27
CA GLY A 28 0.55 15.37 3.10
C GLY A 28 0.56 14.54 1.83
N TYR A 29 -0.09 13.39 1.83
CA TYR A 29 -0.13 12.54 0.64
C TYR A 29 -1.35 12.82 -0.22
N ALA A 30 -1.23 12.58 -1.52
CA ALA A 30 -2.38 12.58 -2.42
C ALA A 30 -2.96 11.16 -2.40
N VAL A 31 -4.25 11.01 -2.13
CA VAL A 31 -4.85 9.70 -1.94
C VAL A 31 -6.06 9.53 -2.85
N GLU A 32 -6.11 8.40 -3.54
CA GLU A 32 -7.31 7.98 -4.25
C GLU A 32 -7.73 6.64 -3.67
N ASP A 33 -9.03 6.49 -3.43
CA ASP A 33 -9.54 5.29 -2.82
C ASP A 33 -10.51 4.58 -3.74
N PHE A 34 -10.53 3.25 -3.63
CA PHE A 34 -11.32 2.38 -4.50
C PHE A 34 -12.05 1.36 -3.64
N GLU A 35 -13.28 1.04 -4.02
CA GLU A 35 -14.06 0.10 -3.25
C GLU A 35 -13.72 -1.35 -3.57
N ASN A 36 -12.94 -1.59 -4.62
CA ASN A 36 -12.49 -2.94 -4.93
C ASN A 36 -11.16 -2.92 -5.66
N GLY A 37 -10.56 -4.10 -5.77
CA GLY A 37 -9.23 -4.22 -6.35
C GLY A 37 -9.17 -4.01 -7.84
N ASP A 38 -10.23 -4.37 -8.56
CA ASP A 38 -10.23 -4.23 -10.01
C ASP A 38 -10.19 -2.76 -10.42
N LEU A 39 -10.92 -1.92 -9.69
CA LEU A 39 -10.88 -0.48 -9.95
C LEU A 39 -9.49 0.09 -9.66
N LEU A 40 -8.86 -0.38 -8.60
CA LEU A 40 -7.52 0.07 -8.28
C LEU A 40 -6.53 -0.33 -9.36
N LEU A 41 -6.62 -1.58 -9.84
CA LEU A 41 -5.72 -2.05 -10.89
C LEU A 41 -5.87 -1.24 -12.16
N GLU A 42 -7.11 -0.94 -12.54
CA GLU A 42 -7.35 -0.13 -13.72
C GLU A 42 -6.73 1.26 -13.57
N ALA A 43 -6.96 1.87 -12.42
CA ALA A 43 -6.39 3.19 -12.16
C ALA A 43 -4.87 3.15 -12.17
N TYR A 44 -4.28 2.10 -11.59
CA TYR A 44 -2.83 1.98 -11.54
C TYR A 44 -2.23 1.86 -12.93
N ARG A 45 -2.87 1.07 -13.81
CA ARG A 45 -2.37 0.92 -15.17
C ARG A 45 -2.38 2.23 -15.94
N ASN A 46 -3.36 3.09 -15.65
CA ASN A 46 -3.47 4.38 -16.32
C ASN A 46 -2.57 5.44 -15.69
N SER A 47 -2.41 5.41 -14.38
CA SER A 47 -1.63 6.41 -13.67
C SER A 47 -1.10 5.77 -12.38
N PRO A 48 0.15 5.31 -12.40
CA PRO A 48 0.71 4.59 -11.24
C PRO A 48 0.78 5.44 -9.97
N ALA A 49 0.61 4.77 -8.84
CA ALA A 49 0.79 5.40 -7.55
C ALA A 49 2.18 5.07 -7.02
N ASP A 50 2.56 5.77 -5.95
CA ASP A 50 3.85 5.57 -5.30
C ASP A 50 3.80 4.51 -4.20
N LEU A 51 2.60 4.18 -3.74
CA LEU A 51 2.38 3.16 -2.73
C LEU A 51 0.93 2.71 -2.82
N VAL A 52 0.68 1.43 -2.54
CA VAL A 52 -0.65 0.85 -2.61
C VAL A 52 -0.98 0.18 -1.29
N VAL A 53 -2.21 0.40 -0.80
CA VAL A 53 -2.74 -0.25 0.40
C VAL A 53 -3.90 -1.13 -0.03
N LEU A 54 -3.83 -2.41 0.30
CA LEU A 54 -4.82 -3.40 -0.14
C LEU A 54 -5.41 -4.14 1.03
N ASP A 55 -6.74 -4.14 1.12
CA ASP A 55 -7.44 -5.05 2.02
C ASP A 55 -7.40 -6.45 1.40
N VAL A 56 -7.09 -7.46 2.20
CA VAL A 56 -7.07 -8.83 1.70
C VAL A 56 -8.48 -9.29 1.33
N MET A 57 -9.45 -9.01 2.20
CA MET A 57 -10.82 -9.51 2.02
C MET A 57 -11.67 -8.49 1.29
N MET A 58 -11.80 -8.67 -0.02
CA MET A 58 -12.64 -7.81 -0.85
C MET A 58 -13.44 -8.68 -1.82
N PRO A 59 -14.65 -8.24 -2.20
CA PRO A 59 -15.41 -8.95 -3.24
C PRO A 59 -14.66 -8.89 -4.56
N GLY A 60 -14.81 -9.94 -5.37
CA GLY A 60 -14.10 -10.02 -6.63
C GLY A 60 -12.64 -10.35 -6.41
N SER A 61 -11.74 -9.58 -6.99
CA SER A 61 -10.32 -9.80 -6.80
C SER A 61 -9.91 -9.37 -5.40
N ASN A 62 -9.48 -10.34 -4.58
CA ASN A 62 -9.02 -10.03 -3.23
C ASN A 62 -7.63 -9.39 -3.28
N GLY A 63 -7.15 -8.95 -2.11
CA GLY A 63 -5.88 -8.24 -2.05
C GLY A 63 -4.70 -9.05 -2.54
N PHE A 64 -4.71 -10.36 -2.36
CA PHE A 64 -3.62 -11.21 -2.85
C PHE A 64 -3.57 -11.22 -4.37
N ILE A 65 -4.75 -11.31 -5.01
CA ILE A 65 -4.82 -11.30 -6.47
C ILE A 65 -4.33 -9.95 -7.01
N VAL A 66 -4.76 -8.85 -6.39
CA VAL A 66 -4.33 -7.53 -6.82
C VAL A 66 -2.82 -7.38 -6.66
N CYS A 67 -2.27 -7.83 -5.55
CA CYS A 67 -0.83 -7.78 -5.31
C CYS A 67 -0.08 -8.55 -6.39
N LYS A 68 -0.54 -9.75 -6.72
CA LYS A 68 0.07 -10.57 -7.74
C LYS A 68 0.05 -9.85 -9.10
N GLU A 69 -1.09 -9.26 -9.45
CA GLU A 69 -1.19 -8.54 -10.71
C GLU A 69 -0.29 -7.30 -10.75
N LEU A 70 -0.21 -6.58 -9.63
CA LEU A 70 0.68 -5.43 -9.56
C LEU A 70 2.14 -5.85 -9.74
N ARG A 71 2.52 -6.97 -9.15
CA ARG A 71 3.91 -7.44 -9.24
C ARG A 71 4.32 -7.82 -10.65
N LYS A 72 3.36 -8.09 -11.53
CA LYS A 72 3.68 -8.35 -12.94
C LYS A 72 4.10 -7.09 -13.67
N ILE A 73 3.73 -5.92 -13.17
CA ILE A 73 3.97 -4.66 -13.88
C ILE A 73 4.74 -3.63 -13.05
N SER A 74 5.02 -3.89 -11.77
CA SER A 74 5.59 -2.85 -10.93
C SER A 74 6.24 -3.43 -9.69
N THR A 75 7.18 -2.66 -9.14
CA THR A 75 7.76 -2.95 -7.82
C THR A 75 7.22 -1.98 -6.78
N VAL A 76 6.06 -1.37 -7.03
CA VAL A 76 5.49 -0.40 -6.11
C VAL A 76 5.34 -1.00 -4.70
N PRO A 77 5.66 -0.25 -3.64
CA PRO A 77 5.46 -0.76 -2.29
C PRO A 77 3.98 -1.05 -2.02
N ILE A 78 3.71 -2.18 -1.39
CA ILE A 78 2.36 -2.62 -1.10
C ILE A 78 2.24 -2.96 0.38
N ILE A 79 1.24 -2.39 1.04
CA ILE A 79 0.87 -2.74 2.41
C ILE A 79 -0.43 -3.52 2.35
N MET A 80 -0.44 -4.71 2.94
CA MET A 80 -1.64 -5.54 3.00
C MET A 80 -2.35 -5.33 4.33
N LEU A 81 -3.66 -5.17 4.29
CA LEU A 81 -4.49 -5.11 5.49
C LEU A 81 -5.23 -6.42 5.62
N THR A 82 -5.14 -7.06 6.78
CA THR A 82 -5.71 -8.39 6.95
C THR A 82 -6.41 -8.52 8.28
N ALA A 83 -7.28 -9.53 8.38
CA ALA A 83 -7.94 -9.84 9.64
C ALA A 83 -6.94 -10.40 10.64
N ARG A 84 -7.27 -10.25 11.93
CA ARG A 84 -6.47 -10.84 12.98
C ARG A 84 -6.48 -12.38 12.81
N ASP A 85 -5.42 -13.01 13.25
CA ASP A 85 -5.28 -14.47 13.24
C ASP A 85 -5.15 -15.07 11.85
N SER A 86 -4.56 -14.35 10.93
CA SER A 86 -4.38 -14.82 9.56
C SER A 86 -2.93 -15.16 9.30
N ASP A 87 -2.36 -16.09 10.05
CA ASP A 87 -0.98 -16.50 9.83
C ASP A 87 -0.76 -17.00 8.40
N LEU A 88 -1.73 -17.74 7.88
CA LEU A 88 -1.65 -18.22 6.50
C LEU A 88 -1.69 -17.07 5.51
N ASP A 89 -2.57 -16.09 5.78
CA ASP A 89 -2.67 -14.91 4.92
C ASP A 89 -1.39 -14.09 4.98
N TYR A 90 -0.79 -14.00 6.17
CA TYR A 90 0.46 -13.30 6.33
C TYR A 90 1.56 -13.92 5.47
N ALA A 91 1.70 -15.24 5.57
CA ALA A 91 2.70 -15.95 4.79
C ALA A 91 2.47 -15.82 3.30
N THR A 92 1.20 -15.92 2.89
CA THR A 92 0.83 -15.79 1.47
C THR A 92 1.15 -14.39 0.96
N GLY A 93 0.86 -13.36 1.76
CA GLY A 93 1.16 -12.00 1.36
C GLY A 93 2.65 -11.76 1.16
N LEU A 94 3.47 -12.29 2.06
CA LEU A 94 4.91 -12.16 1.93
C LEU A 94 5.42 -12.89 0.69
N ASP A 95 4.88 -14.06 0.40
CA ASP A 95 5.26 -14.81 -0.79
C ASP A 95 4.91 -14.06 -2.07
N LEU A 96 3.83 -13.28 -2.04
CA LEU A 96 3.39 -12.54 -3.22
C LEU A 96 4.12 -11.21 -3.38
N GLY A 97 4.99 -10.87 -2.43
CA GLY A 97 5.84 -9.70 -2.57
C GLY A 97 5.28 -8.42 -1.98
N SER A 98 4.37 -8.52 -0.99
CA SER A 98 3.96 -7.33 -0.27
C SER A 98 5.12 -6.86 0.61
N ASP A 99 5.17 -5.55 0.87
CA ASP A 99 6.28 -4.96 1.63
C ASP A 99 5.98 -4.88 3.10
N ASP A 100 4.72 -4.88 3.48
CA ASP A 100 4.34 -4.80 4.88
C ASP A 100 2.94 -5.36 5.05
N TYR A 101 2.59 -5.60 6.28
CA TYR A 101 1.37 -6.29 6.65
C TYR A 101 0.84 -5.64 7.92
N LEU A 102 -0.43 -5.32 7.93
CA LEU A 102 -1.03 -4.71 9.11
C LEU A 102 -2.33 -5.43 9.42
N THR A 103 -2.48 -5.90 10.67
CA THR A 103 -3.67 -6.66 11.04
C THR A 103 -4.75 -5.76 11.59
N LYS A 104 -5.99 -6.07 11.26
CA LYS A 104 -7.15 -5.37 11.81
C LYS A 104 -7.48 -5.94 13.18
N PRO A 105 -7.93 -5.14 14.12
CA PRO A 105 -8.10 -3.70 14.00
C PRO A 105 -6.78 -2.95 14.10
N PHE A 106 -6.64 -1.90 13.32
CA PHE A 106 -5.46 -1.04 13.37
C PHE A 106 -5.93 0.41 13.45
N SER A 107 -5.05 1.29 13.92
CA SER A 107 -5.37 2.70 13.89
C SER A 107 -4.88 3.30 12.57
N PRO A 108 -5.60 4.28 12.01
CA PRO A 108 -5.10 4.97 10.83
C PRO A 108 -3.74 5.61 11.04
N MET A 109 -3.44 6.02 12.28
CA MET A 109 -2.13 6.56 12.59
C MET A 109 -1.05 5.48 12.44
N ALA A 110 -1.32 4.25 12.87
CA ALA A 110 -0.36 3.16 12.74
C ALA A 110 -0.04 2.90 11.26
N LEU A 111 -1.06 2.92 10.42
CA LEU A 111 -0.85 2.77 8.99
C LEU A 111 -0.04 3.93 8.42
N THR A 112 -0.37 5.16 8.83
CA THR A 112 0.37 6.34 8.37
C THR A 112 1.84 6.24 8.73
N MET A 113 2.15 5.75 9.92
CA MET A 113 3.54 5.57 10.35
C MET A 113 4.26 4.54 9.48
N ARG A 114 3.57 3.46 9.08
CA ARG A 114 4.16 2.47 8.19
C ARG A 114 4.44 3.05 6.82
N VAL A 115 3.50 3.84 6.31
CA VAL A 115 3.68 4.51 5.03
C VAL A 115 4.90 5.41 5.06
N LYS A 116 5.01 6.24 6.09
CA LYS A 116 6.16 7.12 6.23
C LYS A 116 7.46 6.35 6.32
N ALA A 117 7.46 5.24 7.05
CA ALA A 117 8.66 4.42 7.19
C ALA A 117 9.10 3.83 5.85
N ILE A 118 8.14 3.38 5.04
CA ILE A 118 8.45 2.81 3.74
C ILE A 118 9.05 3.87 2.83
N PHE A 119 8.45 5.03 2.76
CA PHE A 119 8.98 6.10 1.91
C PHE A 119 10.36 6.56 2.38
N ARG A 120 10.55 6.67 3.69
CA ARG A 120 11.87 7.04 4.22
C ARG A 120 12.92 6.00 3.85
N ARG A 121 12.58 4.73 3.95
CA ARG A 121 13.50 3.65 3.61
C ARG A 121 13.88 3.70 2.13
N ILE A 122 12.91 3.96 1.27
CA ILE A 122 13.16 4.08 -0.15
C ILE A 122 14.10 5.25 -0.43
N GLU A 123 13.85 6.39 0.18
CA GLU A 123 14.71 7.56 0.00
C GLU A 123 16.11 7.31 0.48
N MET A 124 16.24 6.63 1.61
CA MET A 124 17.56 6.31 2.15
C MET A 124 18.30 5.33 1.24
N THR A 125 17.59 4.37 0.67
CA THR A 125 18.20 3.43 -0.25
C THR A 125 18.70 4.15 -1.50
N LEU A 126 17.91 5.07 -2.04
CA LEU A 126 18.34 5.84 -3.21
C LEU A 126 19.56 6.67 -2.90
N LYS A 127 19.59 7.31 -1.72
CA LYS A 127 20.77 8.07 -1.31
C LYS A 127 21.97 7.14 -1.09
N GLY A 128 21.73 5.97 -0.51
CA GLY A 128 22.77 4.99 -0.32
C GLY A 128 23.36 4.51 -1.63
N ASP A 129 22.52 4.31 -2.62
CA ASP A 129 22.98 3.91 -3.94
C ASP A 129 23.89 4.98 -4.55
N VAL A 130 23.51 6.24 -4.36
CA VAL A 130 24.31 7.34 -4.87
C VAL A 130 25.65 7.42 -4.16
N ASN A 131 25.66 7.16 -2.85
CA ASN A 131 26.86 7.31 -2.03
C ASN A 131 27.50 5.97 -1.68
N GLY A 132 26.94 4.87 -2.13
CA GLY A 132 27.38 3.55 -1.71
C GLY A 132 28.80 3.22 -2.07
N GLU A 133 29.23 3.70 -3.20
CA GLU A 133 30.58 3.41 -3.66
C GLU A 133 31.64 4.18 -2.88
N GLN A 134 31.23 5.04 -2.00
CA GLN A 134 32.15 5.78 -1.16
C GLN A 134 32.65 4.98 0.03
N ASN A 135 32.03 3.85 0.28
CA ASN A 135 32.39 3.02 1.42
C ASN A 135 33.57 2.15 1.12
#